data_075f979d76067b2573d9f0cab820ddd2
#
_entry.id   075f979d76067b2573d9f0cab820ddd2
#
_cell.length_a   1.000
_cell.length_b   1.000
_cell.length_c   1.000
_cell.angle_alpha   90.00
_cell.angle_beta   90.00
_cell.angle_gamma   90.00
#
_symmetry.space_group_name_H-M   'P 1'
#
loop_
_entity.id
_entity.type
_entity.pdbx_description
1 polymer ?
#
loop_
_entity_poly.entity_id
_entity_poly.type
_entity_poly.pdbx_seq_one_letter_code
_entity_poly.pdbx_strand_id
1 'polypeptide(L)'
;VFPPTEAAEVGVLWTLFVGLFVYRKLTWKNISSALIRTSAFAGSATILVGVSMAFSRLLTLYHIPQTVGAFLGSISTDPTITLLLIAFFIFLCGFVADTLAMVVVLAPVFLPITNALGIHPIQLGVLFVVCCETGFLTPPFGANLFITMKITDVKLEEVALKAFPYLCTIWLLIILIAACPQLVMF
;
A
#
# COMPACT_ATOMS: atom_id res chain seq x y z
N VAL A 1 -18.32 14.73 0.41
CA VAL A 1 -17.12 13.92 0.76
C VAL A 1 -16.00 14.42 -0.14
N PHE A 2 -14.93 14.97 0.44
CA PHE A 2 -13.78 15.45 -0.33
C PHE A 2 -12.94 14.25 -0.81
N PRO A 3 -12.53 14.21 -2.08
CA PRO A 3 -11.56 13.23 -2.53
C PRO A 3 -10.21 13.42 -1.80
N PRO A 4 -9.42 12.35 -1.62
CA PRO A 4 -8.14 12.40 -0.88
C PRO A 4 -7.16 13.45 -1.40
N THR A 5 -7.19 13.72 -2.71
CA THR A 5 -6.37 14.76 -3.36
C THR A 5 -6.71 16.16 -2.89
N GLU A 6 -8.01 16.50 -2.83
CA GLU A 6 -8.47 17.81 -2.34
C GLU A 6 -8.18 17.96 -0.84
N ALA A 7 -8.35 16.90 -0.05
CA ALA A 7 -7.97 16.90 1.36
C ALA A 7 -6.47 17.18 1.57
N ALA A 8 -5.62 16.62 0.72
CA ALA A 8 -4.18 16.87 0.74
C ALA A 8 -3.86 18.34 0.39
N GLU A 9 -4.53 18.92 -0.60
CA GLU A 9 -4.37 20.34 -0.97
C GLU A 9 -4.71 21.27 0.19
N VAL A 10 -5.85 21.03 0.85
CA VAL A 10 -6.24 21.77 2.06
C VAL A 10 -5.20 21.61 3.17
N GLY A 11 -4.67 20.41 3.36
CA GLY A 11 -3.61 20.15 4.32
C GLY A 11 -2.33 20.93 4.05
N VAL A 12 -1.92 21.05 2.78
CA VAL A 12 -0.76 21.86 2.35
C VAL A 12 -1.02 23.34 2.63
N LEU A 13 -2.17 23.87 2.23
CA LEU A 13 -2.52 25.27 2.47
C LEU A 13 -2.56 25.58 3.97
N TRP A 14 -3.15 24.71 4.77
CA TRP A 14 -3.19 24.86 6.23
C TRP A 14 -1.80 24.84 6.86
N THR A 15 -0.95 23.92 6.43
CA THR A 15 0.44 23.82 6.92
C THR A 15 1.24 25.08 6.58
N LEU A 16 1.08 25.61 5.37
CA LEU A 16 1.71 26.87 4.96
C LEU A 16 1.21 28.04 5.81
N PHE A 17 -0.11 28.14 6.00
CA PHE A 17 -0.71 29.18 6.81
C PHE A 17 -0.17 29.15 8.25
N VAL A 18 -0.23 28.02 8.90
CA VAL A 18 0.26 27.84 10.28
C VAL A 18 1.76 28.08 10.38
N GLY A 19 2.53 27.59 9.43
CA GLY A 19 3.99 27.74 9.41
C GLY A 19 4.46 29.18 9.19
N LEU A 20 3.73 29.96 8.36
CA LEU A 20 4.06 31.36 8.06
C LEU A 20 3.50 32.33 9.13
N PHE A 21 2.25 32.16 9.55
CA PHE A 21 1.57 33.13 10.38
C PHE A 21 1.58 32.81 11.88
N VAL A 22 1.45 31.54 12.25
CA VAL A 22 1.38 31.11 13.66
C VAL A 22 2.78 30.87 14.22
N TYR A 23 3.51 29.94 13.63
CA TYR A 23 4.86 29.58 14.12
C TYR A 23 5.95 30.50 13.60
N ARG A 24 5.75 31.18 12.47
CA ARG A 24 6.70 32.09 11.82
C ARG A 24 8.09 31.49 11.63
N LYS A 25 8.17 30.15 11.53
CA LYS A 25 9.42 29.39 11.33
C LYS A 25 9.66 28.99 9.87
N LEU A 26 8.67 29.19 8.99
CA LEU A 26 8.79 28.85 7.59
C LEU A 26 9.54 29.97 6.86
N THR A 27 10.70 29.64 6.33
CA THR A 27 11.49 30.53 5.48
C THR A 27 11.32 30.15 4.01
N TRP A 28 11.53 31.09 3.11
CA TRP A 28 11.49 30.83 1.67
C TRP A 28 12.43 29.70 1.25
N LYS A 29 13.57 29.57 1.90
CA LYS A 29 14.53 28.48 1.70
C LYS A 29 13.94 27.12 2.06
N ASN A 30 13.15 27.03 3.13
CA ASN A 30 12.49 25.80 3.56
C ASN A 30 11.40 25.40 2.57
N ILE A 31 10.61 26.36 2.09
CA ILE A 31 9.54 26.12 1.10
C ILE A 31 10.17 25.63 -0.21
N SER A 32 11.20 26.31 -0.71
CA SER A 32 11.90 25.91 -1.93
C SER A 32 12.51 24.51 -1.82
N SER A 33 13.16 24.21 -0.69
CA SER A 33 13.71 22.87 -0.44
C SER A 33 12.62 21.78 -0.38
N ALA A 34 11.48 22.07 0.24
CA ALA A 34 10.34 21.17 0.28
C ALA A 34 9.77 20.92 -1.12
N LEU A 35 9.59 21.98 -1.91
CA LEU A 35 9.12 21.88 -3.30
C LEU A 35 10.04 21.04 -4.17
N ILE A 36 11.37 21.25 -4.09
CA ILE A 36 12.36 20.47 -4.85
C ILE A 36 12.27 18.98 -4.47
N ARG A 37 12.21 18.65 -3.17
CA ARG A 37 12.10 17.27 -2.72
C ARG A 37 10.78 16.62 -3.16
N THR A 38 9.67 17.34 -3.04
CA THR A 38 8.35 16.86 -3.47
C THR A 38 8.32 16.64 -4.99
N SER A 39 8.88 17.57 -5.78
CA SER A 39 8.96 17.41 -7.23
C SER A 39 9.83 16.23 -7.65
N ALA A 40 10.96 16.01 -6.98
CA ALA A 40 11.82 14.85 -7.23
C ALA A 40 11.08 13.54 -6.90
N PHE A 41 10.36 13.48 -5.77
CA PHE A 41 9.56 12.33 -5.39
C PHE A 41 8.41 12.08 -6.37
N ALA A 42 7.65 13.11 -6.72
CA ALA A 42 6.55 13.03 -7.69
C ALA A 42 7.04 12.60 -9.08
N GLY A 43 8.20 13.14 -9.52
CA GLY A 43 8.83 12.76 -10.78
C GLY A 43 9.23 11.27 -10.81
N SER A 44 9.86 10.79 -9.74
CA SER A 44 10.23 9.36 -9.64
C SER A 44 9.00 8.45 -9.62
N ALA A 45 7.95 8.82 -8.90
CA ALA A 45 6.69 8.09 -8.88
C ALA A 45 6.04 8.04 -10.28
N THR A 46 6.02 9.16 -11.01
CA THR A 46 5.46 9.22 -12.37
C THR A 46 6.22 8.34 -13.36
N ILE A 47 7.55 8.32 -13.29
CA ILE A 47 8.39 7.44 -14.10
C ILE A 47 8.08 5.97 -13.79
N LEU A 48 7.99 5.64 -12.50
CA LEU A 48 7.66 4.28 -12.04
C LEU A 48 6.32 3.83 -12.61
N VAL A 49 5.28 4.65 -12.54
CA VAL A 49 3.96 4.37 -13.11
C VAL A 49 4.06 4.13 -14.62
N GLY A 50 4.80 4.97 -15.35
CA GLY A 50 4.98 4.81 -16.79
C GLY A 50 5.65 3.50 -17.18
N VAL A 51 6.73 3.13 -16.50
CA VAL A 51 7.44 1.85 -16.73
C VAL A 51 6.54 0.66 -16.36
N SER A 52 5.80 0.75 -15.27
CA SER A 52 4.92 -0.31 -14.82
C SER A 52 3.72 -0.53 -15.75
N MET A 53 3.21 0.51 -16.41
CA MET A 53 2.19 0.35 -17.46
C MET A 53 2.71 -0.46 -18.64
N ALA A 54 3.95 -0.21 -19.09
CA ALA A 54 4.58 -1.01 -20.13
C ALA A 54 4.78 -2.46 -19.68
N PHE A 55 5.24 -2.67 -18.45
CA PHE A 55 5.41 -3.99 -17.86
C PHE A 55 4.07 -4.74 -17.71
N SER A 56 3.02 -4.08 -17.25
CA SER A 56 1.66 -4.63 -17.19
C SER A 56 1.17 -5.13 -18.56
N ARG A 57 1.46 -4.37 -19.62
CA ARG A 57 1.11 -4.76 -20.98
C ARG A 57 1.85 -6.02 -21.43
N LEU A 58 3.14 -6.15 -21.06
CA LEU A 58 3.90 -7.37 -21.31
C LEU A 58 3.33 -8.57 -20.55
N LEU A 59 3.02 -8.41 -19.26
CA LEU A 59 2.40 -9.48 -18.46
C LEU A 59 1.08 -9.98 -19.09
N THR A 60 0.27 -9.07 -19.62
CA THR A 60 -0.99 -9.41 -20.29
C THR A 60 -0.73 -10.15 -21.62
N LEU A 61 0.27 -9.73 -22.40
CA LEU A 61 0.65 -10.40 -23.66
C LEU A 61 1.15 -11.83 -23.43
N TYR A 62 1.87 -12.06 -22.33
CA TYR A 62 2.36 -13.40 -21.93
C TYR A 62 1.32 -14.21 -21.15
N HIS A 63 0.08 -13.74 -21.04
CA HIS A 63 -1.01 -14.41 -20.32
C HIS A 63 -0.67 -14.76 -18.85
N ILE A 64 0.21 -13.99 -18.21
CA ILE A 64 0.59 -14.21 -16.81
C ILE A 64 -0.60 -14.14 -15.85
N PRO A 65 -1.54 -13.15 -15.95
CA PRO A 65 -2.73 -13.14 -15.09
C PRO A 65 -3.55 -14.42 -15.19
N GLN A 66 -3.70 -14.96 -16.39
CA GLN A 66 -4.47 -16.19 -16.64
C GLN A 66 -3.78 -17.41 -16.02
N THR A 67 -2.47 -17.49 -16.13
CA THR A 67 -1.67 -18.57 -15.52
C THR A 67 -1.74 -18.51 -14.00
N VAL A 68 -1.60 -17.33 -13.42
CA VAL A 68 -1.74 -17.11 -11.97
C VAL A 68 -3.16 -17.40 -11.50
N GLY A 69 -4.18 -16.99 -12.28
CA GLY A 69 -5.58 -17.28 -12.00
C GLY A 69 -5.89 -18.78 -12.03
N ALA A 70 -5.37 -19.50 -13.02
CA ALA A 70 -5.53 -20.95 -13.10
C ALA A 70 -4.85 -21.66 -11.92
N PHE A 71 -3.66 -21.20 -11.49
CA PHE A 71 -2.96 -21.71 -10.32
C PHE A 71 -3.76 -21.46 -9.04
N LEU A 72 -4.25 -20.24 -8.81
CA LEU A 72 -5.08 -19.93 -7.65
C LEU A 72 -6.40 -20.72 -7.66
N GLY A 73 -7.05 -20.85 -8.84
CA GLY A 73 -8.26 -21.63 -9.02
C GLY A 73 -8.05 -23.14 -8.78
N SER A 74 -6.85 -23.66 -8.96
CA SER A 74 -6.53 -25.04 -8.61
C SER A 74 -6.46 -25.28 -7.09
N ILE A 75 -6.20 -24.22 -6.31
CA ILE A 75 -6.17 -24.27 -4.84
C ILE A 75 -7.58 -24.09 -4.27
N SER A 76 -8.31 -23.09 -4.76
CA SER A 76 -9.67 -22.80 -4.31
C SER A 76 -10.45 -22.01 -5.37
N THR A 77 -11.74 -22.34 -5.48
CA THR A 77 -12.73 -21.57 -6.26
C THR A 77 -13.52 -20.59 -5.40
N ASP A 78 -13.31 -20.61 -4.08
CA ASP A 78 -13.98 -19.70 -3.14
C ASP A 78 -13.33 -18.30 -3.23
N PRO A 79 -14.14 -17.23 -3.47
CA PRO A 79 -13.62 -15.87 -3.58
C PRO A 79 -12.87 -15.41 -2.34
N THR A 80 -13.35 -15.77 -1.14
CA THR A 80 -12.74 -15.37 0.14
C THR A 80 -11.38 -16.03 0.32
N ILE A 81 -11.26 -17.32 0.02
CA ILE A 81 -9.98 -18.04 0.12
C ILE A 81 -8.99 -17.50 -0.90
N THR A 82 -9.44 -17.23 -2.12
CA THR A 82 -8.59 -16.66 -3.15
C THR A 82 -8.07 -15.26 -2.75
N LEU A 83 -8.94 -14.41 -2.16
CA LEU A 83 -8.52 -13.12 -1.61
C LEU A 83 -7.48 -13.26 -0.50
N LEU A 84 -7.65 -14.21 0.41
CA LEU A 84 -6.69 -14.46 1.49
C LEU A 84 -5.35 -14.97 0.97
N LEU A 85 -5.35 -15.79 -0.08
CA LEU A 85 -4.11 -16.23 -0.75
C LEU A 85 -3.38 -15.06 -1.41
N ILE A 86 -4.12 -14.20 -2.10
CA ILE A 86 -3.59 -12.96 -2.69
C ILE A 86 -3.05 -12.04 -1.59
N ALA A 87 -3.80 -11.87 -0.50
CA ALA A 87 -3.41 -11.06 0.66
C ALA A 87 -2.09 -11.56 1.27
N PHE A 88 -1.96 -12.86 1.45
CA PHE A 88 -0.75 -13.47 1.99
C PHE A 88 0.44 -13.28 1.05
N PHE A 89 0.24 -13.42 -0.26
CA PHE A 89 1.29 -13.16 -1.26
C PHE A 89 1.74 -11.70 -1.24
N ILE A 90 0.79 -10.75 -1.22
CA ILE A 90 1.09 -9.31 -1.15
C ILE A 90 1.84 -8.98 0.15
N PHE A 91 1.43 -9.56 1.27
CA PHE A 91 2.09 -9.42 2.56
C PHE A 91 3.56 -9.86 2.50
N LEU A 92 3.86 -11.02 1.89
CA LEU A 92 5.23 -11.50 1.72
C LEU A 92 6.07 -10.56 0.83
N CYS A 93 5.48 -10.08 -0.26
CA CYS A 93 6.14 -9.09 -1.12
C CYS A 93 6.35 -7.75 -0.39
N GLY A 94 5.46 -7.36 0.51
CA GLY A 94 5.52 -6.14 1.31
C GLY A 94 6.71 -6.06 2.27
N PHE A 95 7.41 -7.17 2.51
CA PHE A 95 8.67 -7.12 3.27
C PHE A 95 9.80 -6.41 2.53
N VAL A 96 9.79 -6.45 1.21
CA VAL A 96 10.93 -6.03 0.38
C VAL A 96 10.59 -4.87 -0.55
N ALA A 97 9.36 -4.79 -1.02
CA ALA A 97 8.94 -3.86 -2.04
C ALA A 97 8.06 -2.75 -1.47
N ASP A 98 8.27 -1.53 -1.98
CA ASP A 98 7.45 -0.36 -1.65
C ASP A 98 6.00 -0.52 -2.12
N THR A 99 5.05 -0.02 -1.34
CA THR A 99 3.61 -0.12 -1.59
C THR A 99 3.22 0.42 -2.96
N LEU A 100 3.76 1.58 -3.36
CA LEU A 100 3.46 2.19 -4.66
C LEU A 100 3.91 1.27 -5.81
N ALA A 101 5.14 0.77 -5.74
CA ALA A 101 5.69 -0.13 -6.75
C ALA A 101 4.87 -1.42 -6.85
N MET A 102 4.50 -2.00 -5.72
CA MET A 102 3.69 -3.22 -5.67
C MET A 102 2.31 -3.04 -6.26
N VAL A 103 1.60 -1.97 -5.89
CA VAL A 103 0.27 -1.68 -6.45
C VAL A 103 0.34 -1.57 -7.96
N VAL A 104 1.29 -0.80 -8.49
CA VAL A 104 1.40 -0.55 -9.92
C VAL A 104 1.77 -1.82 -10.72
N VAL A 105 2.59 -2.70 -10.15
CA VAL A 105 3.04 -3.93 -10.81
C VAL A 105 2.05 -5.08 -10.65
N LEU A 106 1.52 -5.29 -9.45
CA LEU A 106 0.71 -6.47 -9.13
C LEU A 106 -0.79 -6.28 -9.32
N ALA A 107 -1.32 -5.05 -9.18
CA ALA A 107 -2.73 -4.81 -9.37
C ALA A 107 -3.24 -5.26 -10.76
N PRO A 108 -2.53 -5.00 -11.88
CA PRO A 108 -2.92 -5.50 -13.19
C PRO A 108 -2.93 -7.02 -13.32
N VAL A 109 -2.18 -7.73 -12.48
CA VAL A 109 -2.17 -9.20 -12.45
C VAL A 109 -3.38 -9.74 -11.70
N PHE A 110 -3.67 -9.17 -10.51
CA PHE A 110 -4.73 -9.70 -9.64
C PHE A 110 -6.13 -9.20 -10.02
N LEU A 111 -6.25 -7.98 -10.59
CA LEU A 111 -7.54 -7.39 -10.93
C LEU A 111 -8.38 -8.25 -11.91
N PRO A 112 -7.84 -8.81 -13.00
CA PRO A 112 -8.60 -9.70 -13.86
C PRO A 112 -9.06 -10.97 -13.17
N ILE A 113 -8.24 -11.52 -12.26
CA ILE A 113 -8.53 -12.75 -11.51
C ILE A 113 -9.69 -12.50 -10.54
N THR A 114 -9.60 -11.43 -9.76
CA THR A 114 -10.64 -11.06 -8.79
C THR A 114 -11.95 -10.66 -9.46
N ASN A 115 -11.90 -9.96 -10.60
CA ASN A 115 -13.09 -9.64 -11.38
C ASN A 115 -13.80 -10.90 -11.91
N ALA A 116 -13.05 -11.92 -12.34
CA ALA A 116 -13.60 -13.19 -12.80
C ALA A 116 -14.33 -13.96 -11.67
N LEU A 117 -13.93 -13.74 -10.41
CA LEU A 117 -14.56 -14.31 -9.21
C LEU A 117 -15.68 -13.42 -8.65
N GLY A 118 -16.03 -12.31 -9.32
CA GLY A 118 -17.06 -11.38 -8.86
C GLY A 118 -16.66 -10.50 -7.66
N ILE A 119 -15.34 -10.40 -7.37
CA ILE A 119 -14.82 -9.58 -6.30
C ILE A 119 -14.71 -8.13 -6.77
N HIS A 120 -15.21 -7.20 -5.97
CA HIS A 120 -15.21 -5.79 -6.33
C HIS A 120 -13.78 -5.20 -6.30
N PRO A 121 -13.37 -4.38 -7.29
CA PRO A 121 -12.03 -3.80 -7.36
C PRO A 121 -11.63 -2.98 -6.12
N ILE A 122 -12.58 -2.29 -5.49
CA ILE A 122 -12.34 -1.52 -4.26
C ILE A 122 -11.93 -2.45 -3.10
N GLN A 123 -12.57 -3.62 -2.98
CA GLN A 123 -12.23 -4.61 -1.95
C GLN A 123 -10.80 -5.11 -2.12
N LEU A 124 -10.40 -5.44 -3.36
CA LEU A 124 -9.02 -5.80 -3.66
C LEU A 124 -8.05 -4.66 -3.33
N GLY A 125 -8.38 -3.42 -3.72
CA GLY A 125 -7.53 -2.25 -3.50
C GLY A 125 -7.28 -1.97 -2.02
N VAL A 126 -8.32 -1.97 -1.19
CA VAL A 126 -8.20 -1.78 0.27
C VAL A 126 -7.38 -2.89 0.89
N LEU A 127 -7.68 -4.15 0.56
CA LEU A 127 -6.94 -5.31 1.04
C LEU A 127 -5.47 -5.23 0.63
N PHE A 128 -5.19 -4.81 -0.60
CA PHE A 128 -3.85 -4.65 -1.12
C PHE A 128 -3.00 -3.69 -0.28
N VAL A 129 -3.51 -2.48 -0.04
CA VAL A 129 -2.81 -1.46 0.75
C VAL A 129 -2.59 -1.94 2.19
N VAL A 130 -3.62 -2.50 2.83
CA VAL A 130 -3.52 -2.99 4.21
C VAL A 130 -2.47 -4.10 4.32
N CYS A 131 -2.40 -5.02 3.35
CA CYS A 131 -1.41 -6.10 3.35
C CYS A 131 0.02 -5.59 3.15
N CYS A 132 0.24 -4.62 2.25
CA CYS A 132 1.54 -4.01 2.05
C CYS A 132 2.04 -3.33 3.34
N GLU A 133 1.20 -2.49 3.96
CA GLU A 133 1.55 -1.79 5.20
C GLU A 133 1.78 -2.76 6.37
N THR A 134 1.08 -3.89 6.40
CA THR A 134 1.32 -4.95 7.37
C THR A 134 2.71 -5.56 7.19
N GLY A 135 3.18 -5.72 5.96
CA GLY A 135 4.54 -6.16 5.64
C GLY A 135 5.59 -5.21 6.24
N PHE A 136 5.40 -3.90 6.14
CA PHE A 136 6.31 -2.89 6.72
C PHE A 136 6.35 -2.87 8.25
N LEU A 137 5.35 -3.45 8.91
CA LEU A 137 5.31 -3.59 10.38
C LEU A 137 5.83 -4.94 10.87
N THR A 138 6.20 -5.85 9.97
CA THR A 138 6.56 -7.23 10.33
C THR A 138 8.06 -7.47 10.20
N PRO A 139 8.73 -8.04 11.24
CA PRO A 139 10.13 -8.45 11.15
C PRO A 139 10.31 -9.53 10.07
N PRO A 140 11.50 -9.67 9.44
CA PRO A 140 12.75 -8.99 9.74
C PRO A 140 13.00 -7.69 8.97
N PHE A 141 12.20 -7.35 7.96
CA PHE A 141 12.47 -6.25 7.03
C PHE A 141 11.58 -5.02 7.22
N GLY A 142 10.70 -5.00 8.20
CA GLY A 142 9.73 -3.94 8.43
C GLY A 142 10.36 -2.54 8.50
N ALA A 143 10.25 -1.76 7.42
CA ALA A 143 10.85 -0.43 7.31
C ALA A 143 10.39 0.51 8.44
N ASN A 144 9.10 0.43 8.81
CA ASN A 144 8.53 1.23 9.89
C ASN A 144 9.11 0.86 11.27
N LEU A 145 9.46 -0.42 11.49
CA LEU A 145 10.11 -0.87 12.71
C LEU A 145 11.53 -0.28 12.86
N PHE A 146 12.29 -0.22 11.75
CA PHE A 146 13.62 0.39 11.76
C PHE A 146 13.58 1.89 12.02
N ILE A 147 12.58 2.60 11.47
CA ILE A 147 12.39 4.02 11.73
C ILE A 147 12.05 4.23 13.21
N THR A 148 11.14 3.43 13.76
CA THR A 148 10.75 3.49 15.17
C THR A 148 11.95 3.21 16.07
N MET A 149 12.75 2.20 15.77
CA MET A 149 13.97 1.86 16.49
C MET A 149 14.95 3.06 16.56
N LYS A 150 15.13 3.76 15.42
CA LYS A 150 16.02 4.93 15.35
C LYS A 150 15.51 6.14 16.15
N ILE A 151 14.20 6.32 16.24
CA ILE A 151 13.59 7.45 16.95
C ILE A 151 13.57 7.18 18.46
N THR A 152 13.31 5.93 18.88
CA THR A 152 13.12 5.56 20.29
C THR A 152 14.39 5.04 20.96
N ASP A 153 15.44 4.76 20.18
CA ASP A 153 16.69 4.14 20.63
C ASP A 153 16.48 2.78 21.35
N VAL A 154 15.46 2.05 20.92
CA VAL A 154 15.04 0.74 21.45
C VAL A 154 15.44 -0.36 20.48
N LYS A 155 15.74 -1.56 20.95
CA LYS A 155 16.11 -2.71 20.12
C LYS A 155 14.94 -3.16 19.23
N LEU A 156 15.26 -3.61 18.01
CA LEU A 156 14.27 -4.06 17.02
C LEU A 156 13.33 -5.14 17.57
N GLU A 157 13.88 -6.08 18.33
CA GLU A 157 13.14 -7.20 18.94
C GLU A 157 12.05 -6.70 19.91
N GLU A 158 12.37 -5.68 20.70
CA GLU A 158 11.43 -5.11 21.67
C GLU A 158 10.32 -4.31 20.97
N VAL A 159 10.67 -3.54 19.93
CA VAL A 159 9.70 -2.82 19.11
C VAL A 159 8.77 -3.81 18.41
N ALA A 160 9.32 -4.88 17.81
CA ALA A 160 8.57 -5.92 17.13
C ALA A 160 7.61 -6.66 18.06
N LEU A 161 8.06 -6.98 19.27
CA LEU A 161 7.24 -7.67 20.27
C LEU A 161 6.04 -6.81 20.72
N LYS A 162 6.26 -5.50 20.86
CA LYS A 162 5.18 -4.55 21.19
C LYS A 162 4.26 -4.27 20.01
N ALA A 163 4.74 -4.41 18.78
CA ALA A 163 3.94 -4.29 17.56
C ALA A 163 3.06 -5.53 17.29
N PHE A 164 3.43 -6.69 17.83
CA PHE A 164 2.77 -7.97 17.54
C PHE A 164 1.25 -7.98 17.79
N PRO A 165 0.69 -7.47 18.92
CA PRO A 165 -0.76 -7.44 19.13
C PRO A 165 -1.48 -6.58 18.08
N TYR A 166 -0.86 -5.50 17.61
CA TYR A 166 -1.42 -4.67 16.54
C TYR A 166 -1.42 -5.42 15.21
N LEU A 167 -0.36 -6.18 14.90
CA LEU A 167 -0.31 -7.06 13.73
C LEU A 167 -1.44 -8.09 13.73
N CYS A 168 -1.70 -8.73 14.89
CA CYS A 168 -2.84 -9.65 15.01
C CYS A 168 -4.17 -8.97 14.72
N THR A 169 -4.36 -7.74 15.19
CA THR A 169 -5.57 -6.95 14.91
C THR A 169 -5.71 -6.62 13.42
N ILE A 170 -4.61 -6.26 12.76
CA ILE A 170 -4.61 -5.97 11.32
C ILE A 170 -4.90 -7.24 10.52
N TRP A 171 -4.33 -8.39 10.89
CA TRP A 171 -4.66 -9.66 10.24
C TRP A 171 -6.11 -10.05 10.40
N LEU A 172 -6.70 -9.83 11.58
CA LEU A 172 -8.13 -10.01 11.78
C LEU A 172 -8.95 -9.09 10.87
N LEU A 173 -8.53 -7.85 10.71
CA LEU A 173 -9.17 -6.90 9.78
C LEU A 173 -9.06 -7.36 8.32
N ILE A 174 -7.91 -7.88 7.90
CA ILE A 174 -7.71 -8.45 6.54
C ILE A 174 -8.70 -9.60 6.30
N ILE A 175 -8.86 -10.50 7.27
CA ILE A 175 -9.80 -11.61 7.18
C ILE A 175 -11.25 -11.10 7.10
N LEU A 176 -11.60 -10.09 7.91
CA LEU A 176 -12.92 -9.46 7.86
C LEU A 176 -13.21 -8.78 6.52
N ILE A 177 -12.25 -8.04 5.97
CA ILE A 177 -12.39 -7.41 4.65
C ILE A 177 -12.56 -8.46 3.56
N ALA A 178 -11.84 -9.57 3.63
CA ALA A 178 -11.95 -10.67 2.67
C ALA A 178 -13.33 -11.38 2.76
N ALA A 179 -13.86 -11.58 3.98
CA ALA A 179 -15.10 -12.28 4.20
C ALA A 179 -16.35 -11.41 4.02
N CYS A 180 -16.25 -10.10 4.34
CA CYS A 180 -17.38 -9.17 4.35
C CYS A 180 -17.13 -7.97 3.42
N PRO A 181 -17.48 -8.07 2.12
CA PRO A 181 -17.30 -6.98 1.16
C PRO A 181 -17.98 -5.66 1.58
N GLN A 182 -19.07 -5.78 2.32
CA GLN A 182 -19.88 -4.64 2.80
C GLN A 182 -19.12 -3.67 3.70
N LEU A 183 -18.02 -4.11 4.33
CA LEU A 183 -17.18 -3.25 5.19
C LEU A 183 -16.43 -2.17 4.40
N VAL A 184 -16.22 -2.37 3.12
CA VAL A 184 -15.44 -1.47 2.26
C VAL A 184 -16.25 -0.89 1.09
N MET A 185 -17.48 -1.35 0.91
CA MET A 185 -18.41 -0.82 -0.09
C MET A 185 -19.47 0.04 0.61
N PHE A 186 -19.28 1.35 0.58
CA PHE A 186 -20.22 2.36 1.08
C PHE A 186 -21.08 2.90 -0.04
#